data_15ec3a6b987428ba582c6cc881c2bf3d
#
_entry.id   15ec3a6b987428ba582c6cc881c2bf3d
#
_cell.length_a   1.000
_cell.length_b   1.000
_cell.length_c   1.000
_cell.angle_alpha   90.00
_cell.angle_beta   90.00
_cell.angle_gamma   90.00
#
_symmetry.space_group_name_H-M   'P 1'
#
loop_
_entity.id
_entity.type
_entity.pdbx_description
1 polymer ?
#
loop_
_entity_poly.entity_id
_entity_poly.type
_entity_poly.pdbx_seq_one_letter_code
_entity_poly.pdbx_strand_id
1 'polypeptide(L)' 'MMYEYIGEYLLALKDVLETKYNVPGDTAANMILSSYVISSIALFPEETLHEDIETTADYIYEDYGKGD' A
#
# COMPACT_ATOMS: atom_id res chain seq x y z
N MET A 1 -14.84 -0.58 12.96
CA MET A 1 -13.65 -1.12 13.63
C MET A 1 -12.41 -0.87 12.81
N MET A 2 -11.30 -0.66 13.49
CA MET A 2 -10.03 -0.34 12.82
C MET A 2 -9.59 -1.38 11.80
N TYR A 3 -9.82 -2.65 12.08
CA TYR A 3 -9.41 -3.73 11.17
C TYR A 3 -10.12 -3.69 9.82
N GLU A 4 -11.37 -3.23 9.82
CA GLU A 4 -12.12 -3.10 8.57
C GLU A 4 -11.52 -2.01 7.69
N TYR A 5 -11.14 -0.89 8.31
CA TYR A 5 -10.53 0.22 7.58
C TYR A 5 -9.16 -0.16 7.02
N ILE A 6 -8.41 -0.97 7.77
CA ILE A 6 -7.11 -1.44 7.31
C ILE A 6 -7.28 -2.29 6.05
N GLY A 7 -8.23 -3.23 6.07
CA GLY A 7 -8.49 -4.07 4.92
C GLY A 7 -8.88 -3.27 3.68
N GLU A 8 -9.79 -2.32 3.86
CA GLU A 8 -10.24 -1.45 2.77
C GLU A 8 -9.10 -0.60 2.24
N TYR A 9 -8.27 -0.08 3.13
CA TYR A 9 -7.12 0.74 2.75
C TYR A 9 -6.14 -0.07 1.90
N LEU A 10 -5.83 -1.28 2.32
CA LEU A 10 -4.89 -2.13 1.60
C LEU A 10 -5.43 -2.54 0.23
N LEU A 11 -6.73 -2.82 0.15
CA LEU A 11 -7.37 -3.12 -1.13
C LEU A 11 -7.35 -1.92 -2.06
N ALA A 12 -7.56 -0.73 -1.52
CA ALA A 12 -7.50 0.49 -2.32
C ALA A 12 -6.09 0.74 -2.84
N LEU A 13 -5.07 0.49 -2.00
CA LEU A 13 -3.66 0.59 -2.43
C LEU A 13 -3.37 -0.37 -3.57
N LYS A 14 -3.82 -1.61 -3.42
CA LYS A 14 -3.63 -2.63 -4.44
C LYS A 14 -4.29 -2.19 -5.75
N ASP A 15 -5.51 -1.67 -5.67
CA ASP A 15 -6.24 -1.20 -6.84
C ASP A 15 -5.51 -0.08 -7.56
N VAL A 16 -4.99 0.90 -6.82
CA VAL A 16 -4.22 2.00 -7.40
C VAL A 16 -2.97 1.47 -8.10
N LEU A 17 -2.26 0.55 -7.48
CA LEU A 17 -1.07 -0.03 -8.09
C LEU A 17 -1.40 -0.77 -9.38
N GLU A 18 -2.51 -1.51 -9.39
CA GLU A 18 -2.94 -2.24 -10.59
C GLU A 18 -3.34 -1.29 -11.71
N THR A 19 -4.10 -0.24 -11.39
CA THR A 19 -4.64 0.65 -12.41
C THR A 19 -3.65 1.72 -12.85
N LYS A 20 -2.92 2.31 -11.92
CA LYS A 20 -1.99 3.39 -12.24
C LYS A 20 -0.69 2.90 -12.86
N TYR A 21 -0.16 1.81 -12.34
CA TYR A 21 1.14 1.28 -12.79
C TYR A 21 1.01 -0.01 -13.59
N ASN A 22 -0.20 -0.46 -13.80
CA ASN A 22 -0.49 -1.62 -14.63
C ASN A 22 0.28 -2.88 -14.19
N VAL A 23 0.34 -3.10 -12.87
CA VAL A 23 0.98 -4.31 -12.33
C VAL A 23 -0.07 -5.38 -12.06
N PRO A 24 0.31 -6.67 -12.16
CA PRO A 24 -0.60 -7.76 -11.82
C PRO A 24 -1.02 -7.71 -10.36
N GLY A 25 -2.21 -8.22 -10.06
CA GLY A 25 -2.76 -8.19 -8.70
C GLY A 25 -1.87 -8.85 -7.66
N ASP A 26 -1.29 -10.01 -7.99
CA ASP A 26 -0.41 -10.71 -7.07
C ASP A 26 0.90 -9.94 -6.85
N THR A 27 1.40 -9.28 -7.89
CA THR A 27 2.57 -8.42 -7.76
C THR A 27 2.26 -7.21 -6.88
N ALA A 28 1.11 -6.58 -7.09
CA ALA A 28 0.70 -5.45 -6.27
C ALA A 28 0.60 -5.85 -4.79
N ALA A 29 0.01 -7.01 -4.52
CA ALA A 29 -0.10 -7.51 -3.15
C ALA A 29 1.29 -7.73 -2.53
N ASN A 30 2.21 -8.33 -3.28
CA ASN A 30 3.58 -8.54 -2.80
C ASN A 30 4.31 -7.23 -2.53
N MET A 31 4.11 -6.23 -3.38
CA MET A 31 4.70 -4.91 -3.19
C MET A 31 4.25 -4.30 -1.88
N ILE A 32 2.96 -4.39 -1.59
CA ILE A 32 2.41 -3.86 -0.34
C ILE A 32 2.96 -4.61 0.87
N LEU A 33 2.96 -5.94 0.80
CA LEU A 33 3.42 -6.77 1.91
C LEU A 33 4.90 -6.58 2.21
N SER A 34 5.70 -6.23 1.20
CA SER A 34 7.12 -5.99 1.37
C SER A 34 7.44 -4.55 1.73
N SER A 35 6.44 -3.68 1.76
CA SER A 35 6.66 -2.25 1.93
C SER A 35 6.64 -1.82 3.39
N TYR A 36 7.08 -0.58 3.61
CA TYR A 36 7.05 0.05 4.93
C TYR A 36 5.63 0.19 5.48
N VAL A 37 4.62 0.15 4.61
CA VAL A 37 3.24 0.47 5.00
C VAL A 37 2.71 -0.54 6.03
N ILE A 38 3.15 -1.80 5.95
CA ILE A 38 2.71 -2.81 6.91
C ILE A 38 3.19 -2.44 8.32
N SER A 39 4.45 -2.07 8.46
CA SER A 39 4.99 -1.61 9.75
C SER A 39 4.33 -0.32 10.21
N SER A 40 4.09 0.61 9.29
CA SER A 40 3.43 1.86 9.60
C SER A 40 2.02 1.65 10.14
N ILE A 41 1.26 0.73 9.55
CA ILE A 41 -0.07 0.42 10.03
C ILE A 41 -0.01 -0.19 11.43
N ALA A 42 0.98 -1.06 11.67
CA ALA A 42 1.14 -1.71 12.96
C ALA A 42 1.50 -0.71 14.07
N LEU A 43 2.38 0.25 13.75
CA LEU A 43 2.90 1.20 14.74
C LEU A 43 2.08 2.49 14.82
N PHE A 44 1.61 2.98 13.68
CA PHE A 44 0.91 4.26 13.58
C PHE A 44 -0.32 4.13 12.67
N PRO A 45 -1.32 3.34 13.10
CA PRO A 45 -2.46 3.06 12.22
C PRO A 45 -3.26 4.30 11.82
N GLU A 46 -3.50 5.20 12.76
CA GLU A 46 -4.30 6.40 12.47
C GLU A 46 -3.61 7.28 11.45
N GLU A 47 -2.33 7.55 11.66
CA GLU A 47 -1.57 8.41 10.74
C GLU A 47 -1.47 7.78 9.36
N THR A 48 -1.20 6.48 9.31
CA THR A 48 -1.05 5.78 8.05
C THR A 48 -2.35 5.78 7.25
N LEU A 49 -3.48 5.53 7.91
CA LEU A 49 -4.77 5.48 7.24
C LEU A 49 -5.26 6.85 6.78
N HIS A 50 -4.71 7.94 7.31
CA HIS A 50 -5.03 9.29 6.88
C HIS A 50 -4.17 9.76 5.71
N GLU A 51 -3.12 9.02 5.38
CA GLU A 51 -2.29 9.37 4.24
C GLU A 51 -3.05 9.21 2.93
N ASP A 52 -2.69 10.02 1.95
CA ASP A 52 -3.29 9.92 0.62
C ASP A 52 -2.88 8.59 -0.02
N ILE A 53 -3.87 7.82 -0.44
CA ILE A 53 -3.62 6.48 -0.99
C ILE A 53 -2.74 6.53 -2.23
N GLU A 54 -2.98 7.48 -3.11
CA GLU A 54 -2.20 7.61 -4.34
C GLU A 54 -0.74 7.92 -4.03
N THR A 55 -0.49 8.82 -3.09
CA THR A 55 0.87 9.16 -2.67
C THR A 55 1.56 7.94 -2.06
N THR A 56 0.85 7.21 -1.21
CA THR A 56 1.40 6.01 -0.59
C THR A 56 1.73 4.96 -1.64
N ALA A 57 0.84 4.77 -2.61
CA ALA A 57 1.08 3.82 -3.70
C ALA A 57 2.32 4.21 -4.50
N ASP A 58 2.51 5.51 -4.75
CA ASP A 58 3.69 5.99 -5.47
C ASP A 58 4.97 5.65 -4.72
N TYR A 59 4.99 5.86 -3.41
CA TYR A 59 6.16 5.50 -2.60
C TYR A 59 6.43 4.01 -2.63
N ILE A 60 5.38 3.20 -2.52
CA ILE A 60 5.52 1.75 -2.56
C ILE A 60 6.10 1.30 -3.89
N TYR A 61 5.59 1.85 -4.98
CA TYR A 61 6.06 1.50 -6.32
C TYR A 61 7.53 1.87 -6.51
N GLU A 62 7.90 3.08 -6.14
CA GLU A 62 9.29 3.55 -6.26
C GLU A 62 10.24 2.71 -5.44
N ASP A 63 9.86 2.43 -4.19
CA ASP A 63 10.69 1.68 -3.28
C ASP A 63 10.91 0.24 -3.77
N TYR A 64 9.86 -0.37 -4.28
CA TYR A 64 9.93 -1.73 -4.81
C TYR A 64 10.87 -1.78 -6.02
N GLY A 65 10.78 -0.80 -6.91
CA GLY A 65 11.65 -0.71 -8.07
C GLY A 65 13.12 -0.52 -7.70
N LYS A 66 13.39 0.23 -6.65
CA LYS A 66 14.76 0.46 -6.18
C LYS A 66 15.35 -0.75 -5.49
N GLY A 67 14.50 -1.63 -4.97
CA GLY A 67 14.95 -2.83 -4.28
C GLY A 67 15.61 -3.86 -5.19
N ASP A 68 15.50 -3.68 -6.47
CA ASP A 68 16.17 -4.53 -7.45
C ASP A 68 17.61 -4.04 -7.71
#